data_2ce59f5bd3be75c32d5eff9bd8fe741a
#
_entry.id   2ce59f5bd3be75c32d5eff9bd8fe741a
#
_cell.length_a   1.000
_cell.length_b   1.000
_cell.length_c   1.000
_cell.angle_alpha   90.00
_cell.angle_beta   90.00
_cell.angle_gamma   90.00
#
_symmetry.space_group_name_H-M   'P 1'
#
loop_
_entity.id
_entity.type
_entity.pdbx_description
1 polymer ?
#
loop_
_entity_poly.entity_id
_entity_poly.type
_entity_poly.pdbx_seq_one_letter_code
_entity_poly.pdbx_strand_id
1 'polypeptide(L)'
;MLKLRDWGYQDIHELRDVVPSKRCSCYYADFLAERGRLGVYQDYTRLWWTGAFRGAQPWEDPPSPLPTDEHIDVYCASQAASWIRDDPGGRPFYLQVCFTGPHTPFDAPPDFRSLYKPEEVPLPILAAPDNPVSPQVAQMLKSARLDGMTETHARMMVSHYYAKVTLIDHGVGMVLDALADKGILDDTWVIYTSDHGEMLGDHRLKQKKVFYEGAARIPLIVRPPGGTSARRTKQLTDHVDICASLTEAAGAGAVGESMGRSFVTGTEVVDDDSGKRYVWSEVESYYSMARDDRYKMTVDSASRRPVELYDMLEDPCELANLVFESGHRTVRDRFLEEAFPALGFDAAKLDAFKRRLARGQYRDTFARDLLRRFN
;
A
#
# COMPACT_ATOMS: atom_id res chain seq x y z
N MET A 1 20.50 -3.77 6.38
CA MET A 1 20.99 -2.89 7.47
C MET A 1 21.90 -1.77 7.01
N LEU A 2 23.03 -1.99 6.33
CA LEU A 2 23.98 -0.92 5.95
C LEU A 2 23.31 0.23 5.19
N LYS A 3 22.47 -0.06 4.19
CA LYS A 3 21.82 0.99 3.37
C LYS A 3 20.87 1.91 4.11
N LEU A 4 20.15 1.42 5.13
CA LEU A 4 19.24 2.27 5.91
C LEU A 4 20.00 3.23 6.82
N ARG A 5 21.16 2.82 7.32
CA ARG A 5 22.05 3.73 8.07
C ARG A 5 22.59 4.85 7.19
N ASP A 6 22.88 4.56 5.92
CA ASP A 6 23.27 5.56 4.92
C ASP A 6 22.16 6.59 4.65
N TRP A 7 20.90 6.24 4.96
CA TRP A 7 19.73 7.13 4.87
C TRP A 7 19.39 7.84 6.18
N GLY A 8 20.24 7.71 7.21
CA GLY A 8 20.12 8.44 8.47
C GLY A 8 19.41 7.69 9.60
N TYR A 9 18.92 6.46 9.37
CA TYR A 9 18.36 5.67 10.46
C TYR A 9 19.43 5.22 11.44
N GLN A 10 19.24 5.52 12.73
CA GLN A 10 20.18 5.17 13.81
C GLN A 10 19.90 3.77 14.36
N ASP A 11 18.65 3.50 14.69
CA ASP A 11 18.18 2.21 15.17
C ASP A 11 17.36 1.52 14.09
N ILE A 12 17.70 0.29 13.78
CA ILE A 12 17.07 -0.47 12.71
C ILE A 12 16.74 -1.86 13.23
N HIS A 13 15.44 -2.17 13.29
CA HIS A 13 14.94 -3.50 13.59
C HIS A 13 14.34 -4.10 12.32
N GLU A 14 15.19 -4.76 11.54
CA GLU A 14 14.80 -5.31 10.25
C GLU A 14 14.01 -6.61 10.42
N LEU A 15 12.75 -6.59 9.96
CA LEU A 15 11.95 -7.78 9.76
C LEU A 15 12.03 -8.18 8.28
N ARG A 16 12.06 -9.47 8.03
CA ARG A 16 11.97 -9.99 6.66
C ARG A 16 10.59 -10.57 6.43
N ASP A 17 9.97 -10.17 5.34
CA ASP A 17 8.74 -10.74 4.85
C ASP A 17 8.81 -12.28 4.78
N VAL A 18 7.65 -12.92 4.82
CA VAL A 18 7.42 -14.37 4.84
C VAL A 18 8.27 -15.16 3.83
N VAL A 19 8.64 -14.55 2.71
CA VAL A 19 9.38 -15.21 1.61
C VAL A 19 10.86 -15.45 1.91
N PRO A 20 11.62 -14.45 2.40
CA PRO A 20 13.06 -14.62 2.65
C PRO A 20 13.39 -15.28 3.98
N SER A 21 12.48 -15.31 4.95
CA SER A 21 12.71 -15.83 6.31
C SER A 21 13.09 -17.31 6.36
N LYS A 22 12.91 -18.04 5.27
CA LYS A 22 13.29 -19.46 5.15
C LYS A 22 14.78 -19.73 5.28
N ARG A 23 15.62 -18.76 4.96
CA ARG A 23 17.08 -18.95 4.80
C ARG A 23 17.92 -17.85 5.41
N CYS A 24 17.32 -16.82 6.00
CA CYS A 24 18.04 -15.69 6.54
C CYS A 24 17.71 -15.52 8.02
N SER A 25 18.73 -15.39 8.85
CA SER A 25 18.59 -14.89 10.21
C SER A 25 17.99 -13.48 10.17
N CYS A 26 16.96 -13.24 10.97
CA CYS A 26 16.41 -11.92 11.24
C CYS A 26 15.86 -11.93 12.66
N TYR A 27 15.66 -10.76 13.25
CA TYR A 27 15.20 -10.63 14.63
C TYR A 27 13.93 -11.42 14.93
N TYR A 28 12.99 -11.49 13.99
CA TYR A 28 11.77 -12.27 14.16
C TYR A 28 12.02 -13.79 14.14
N ALA A 29 12.91 -14.26 13.29
CA ALA A 29 13.30 -15.68 13.27
C ALA A 29 13.98 -16.09 14.57
N ASP A 30 14.86 -15.24 15.11
CA ASP A 30 15.54 -15.48 16.40
C ASP A 30 14.51 -15.49 17.55
N PHE A 31 13.56 -14.54 17.58
CA PHE A 31 12.46 -14.50 18.52
C PHE A 31 11.60 -15.78 18.50
N LEU A 32 11.27 -16.31 17.33
CA LEU A 32 10.54 -17.56 17.20
C LEU A 32 11.37 -18.78 17.59
N ALA A 33 12.68 -18.77 17.31
CA ALA A 33 13.59 -19.84 17.70
C ALA A 33 13.68 -19.96 19.23
N GLU A 34 13.83 -18.85 19.94
CA GLU A 34 13.85 -18.81 21.40
C GLU A 34 12.58 -19.39 22.05
N ARG A 35 11.44 -19.29 21.33
CA ARG A 35 10.13 -19.84 21.77
C ARG A 35 9.84 -21.24 21.25
N GLY A 36 10.78 -21.85 20.49
CA GLY A 36 10.59 -23.15 19.87
C GLY A 36 9.53 -23.15 18.75
N ARG A 37 9.19 -21.98 18.19
CA ARG A 37 8.15 -21.80 17.16
C ARG A 37 8.70 -21.67 15.75
N LEU A 38 9.99 -21.47 15.57
CA LEU A 38 10.60 -21.24 14.24
C LEU A 38 10.28 -22.36 13.25
N GLY A 39 10.31 -23.64 13.68
CA GLY A 39 9.98 -24.77 12.82
C GLY A 39 8.53 -24.74 12.32
N VAL A 40 7.58 -24.43 13.20
CA VAL A 40 6.15 -24.28 12.86
C VAL A 40 5.97 -23.18 11.81
N TYR A 41 6.60 -22.04 11.99
CA TYR A 41 6.53 -20.92 11.06
C TYR A 41 7.19 -21.24 9.70
N GLN A 42 8.35 -21.89 9.73
CA GLN A 42 9.03 -22.30 8.50
C GLN A 42 8.25 -23.34 7.71
N ASP A 43 7.60 -24.29 8.38
CA ASP A 43 6.73 -25.29 7.73
C ASP A 43 5.51 -24.62 7.10
N TYR A 44 4.85 -23.72 7.81
CA TYR A 44 3.74 -22.92 7.30
C TYR A 44 4.15 -22.10 6.05
N THR A 45 5.23 -21.33 6.13
CA THR A 45 5.72 -20.53 5.00
C THR A 45 6.17 -21.39 3.82
N ARG A 46 6.70 -22.59 4.07
CA ARG A 46 7.08 -23.55 3.02
C ARG A 46 5.86 -24.04 2.25
N LEU A 47 4.73 -24.31 2.91
CA LEU A 47 3.49 -24.73 2.26
C LEU A 47 2.98 -23.67 1.28
N TRP A 48 3.12 -22.38 1.61
CA TRP A 48 2.75 -21.26 0.75
C TRP A 48 3.58 -21.17 -0.53
N TRP A 49 4.88 -21.39 -0.44
CA TRP A 49 5.79 -21.10 -1.58
C TRP A 49 6.13 -22.33 -2.41
N THR A 50 6.07 -23.50 -1.87
CA THR A 50 6.51 -24.73 -2.53
C THR A 50 5.57 -25.90 -2.33
N GLY A 51 4.61 -25.81 -1.42
CA GLY A 51 3.76 -26.90 -0.96
C GLY A 51 2.29 -26.78 -1.41
N ALA A 52 1.40 -27.26 -0.54
CA ALA A 52 -0.03 -27.44 -0.82
C ALA A 52 -0.76 -26.12 -1.17
N PHE A 53 -0.30 -24.99 -0.65
CA PHE A 53 -0.93 -23.67 -0.90
C PHE A 53 -0.30 -22.92 -2.07
N ARG A 54 0.62 -23.51 -2.82
CA ARG A 54 1.19 -22.86 -3.98
C ARG A 54 0.14 -22.66 -5.06
N GLY A 55 -0.21 -21.39 -5.31
CA GLY A 55 -1.27 -20.99 -6.25
C GLY A 55 -2.67 -21.04 -5.65
N ALA A 56 -2.81 -21.27 -4.35
CA ALA A 56 -4.06 -21.06 -3.63
C ALA A 56 -4.56 -19.63 -3.80
N GLN A 57 -5.85 -19.47 -3.71
CA GLN A 57 -6.47 -18.16 -3.76
C GLN A 57 -6.61 -17.59 -2.34
N PRO A 58 -6.69 -16.26 -2.17
CA PRO A 58 -6.72 -15.65 -0.84
C PRO A 58 -7.89 -16.08 0.06
N TRP A 59 -8.98 -16.59 -0.49
CA TRP A 59 -10.08 -17.16 0.30
C TRP A 59 -9.76 -18.56 0.86
N GLU A 60 -8.69 -19.19 0.41
CA GLU A 60 -8.19 -20.49 0.88
C GLU A 60 -7.08 -20.32 1.93
N ASP A 61 -6.71 -19.07 2.27
CA ASP A 61 -5.66 -18.78 3.23
C ASP A 61 -6.02 -19.38 4.61
N PRO A 62 -5.21 -20.29 5.17
CA PRO A 62 -5.43 -20.77 6.52
C PRO A 62 -5.11 -19.68 7.55
N PRO A 63 -5.68 -19.77 8.76
CA PRO A 63 -5.25 -18.91 9.85
C PRO A 63 -3.80 -19.15 10.21
N SER A 64 -3.15 -18.16 10.83
CA SER A 64 -1.80 -18.31 11.36
C SER A 64 -1.70 -19.51 12.30
N PRO A 65 -0.66 -20.33 12.19
CA PRO A 65 -0.39 -21.40 13.15
C PRO A 65 0.24 -20.87 14.44
N LEU A 66 0.58 -19.60 14.50
CA LEU A 66 1.18 -18.93 15.64
C LEU A 66 0.09 -18.22 16.48
N PRO A 67 0.25 -18.17 17.81
CA PRO A 67 -0.61 -17.35 18.65
C PRO A 67 -0.46 -15.86 18.31
N THR A 68 -1.42 -15.05 18.75
CA THR A 68 -1.51 -13.63 18.41
C THR A 68 -0.25 -12.86 18.77
N ASP A 69 0.28 -13.04 19.97
CA ASP A 69 1.48 -12.37 20.48
C ASP A 69 2.78 -12.78 19.77
N GLU A 70 2.76 -13.89 19.05
CA GLU A 70 3.88 -14.35 18.25
C GLU A 70 3.70 -14.05 16.74
N HIS A 71 2.54 -13.51 16.33
CA HIS A 71 2.33 -13.13 14.92
C HIS A 71 3.25 -11.98 14.53
N ILE A 72 3.80 -12.00 13.30
CA ILE A 72 4.81 -11.06 12.82
C ILE A 72 4.39 -9.59 12.97
N ASP A 73 3.12 -9.25 12.72
CA ASP A 73 2.62 -7.89 12.82
C ASP A 73 2.53 -7.44 14.29
N VAL A 74 2.11 -8.33 15.20
CA VAL A 74 2.09 -8.04 16.65
C VAL A 74 3.51 -7.97 17.22
N TYR A 75 4.41 -8.83 16.76
CA TYR A 75 5.83 -8.71 17.08
C TYR A 75 6.41 -7.37 16.63
N CYS A 76 6.10 -6.91 15.42
CA CYS A 76 6.54 -5.60 14.93
C CYS A 76 6.08 -4.47 15.88
N ALA A 77 4.80 -4.48 16.25
CA ALA A 77 4.25 -3.51 17.19
C ALA A 77 4.92 -3.58 18.58
N SER A 78 5.15 -4.79 19.08
CA SER A 78 5.80 -5.00 20.39
C SER A 78 7.21 -4.44 20.43
N GLN A 79 7.98 -4.59 19.34
CA GLN A 79 9.32 -4.03 19.23
C GLN A 79 9.28 -2.50 19.19
N ALA A 80 8.35 -1.91 18.45
CA ALA A 80 8.17 -0.46 18.43
C ALA A 80 7.76 0.09 19.82
N ALA A 81 6.82 -0.57 20.48
CA ALA A 81 6.38 -0.20 21.82
C ALA A 81 7.51 -0.34 22.86
N SER A 82 8.34 -1.40 22.78
CA SER A 82 9.53 -1.55 23.64
C SER A 82 10.52 -0.43 23.39
N TRP A 83 10.84 -0.15 22.13
CA TRP A 83 11.76 0.94 21.78
C TRP A 83 11.29 2.30 22.37
N ILE A 84 9.98 2.61 22.26
CA ILE A 84 9.41 3.83 22.84
C ILE A 84 9.61 3.87 24.36
N ARG A 85 9.33 2.76 25.07
CA ARG A 85 9.49 2.70 26.54
C ARG A 85 10.94 2.85 26.97
N ASP A 86 11.86 2.23 26.25
CA ASP A 86 13.28 2.17 26.58
C ASP A 86 14.06 3.43 26.15
N ASP A 87 13.50 4.27 25.25
CA ASP A 87 14.12 5.53 24.85
C ASP A 87 14.35 6.43 26.07
N PRO A 88 15.59 6.91 26.32
CA PRO A 88 15.89 7.72 27.49
C PRO A 88 15.20 9.09 27.48
N GLY A 89 14.60 9.50 26.37
CA GLY A 89 13.97 10.81 26.20
C GLY A 89 14.97 11.96 26.02
N GLY A 90 14.44 13.17 26.01
CA GLY A 90 15.25 14.41 25.96
C GLY A 90 15.66 14.84 24.55
N ARG A 91 15.35 14.05 23.52
CA ARG A 91 15.55 14.41 22.11
C ARG A 91 14.33 14.03 21.27
N PRO A 92 13.96 14.85 20.28
CA PRO A 92 12.97 14.45 19.28
C PRO A 92 13.41 13.19 18.53
N PHE A 93 12.45 12.35 18.15
CA PHE A 93 12.71 11.17 17.32
C PHE A 93 11.75 11.08 16.14
N TYR A 94 12.15 10.32 15.14
CA TYR A 94 11.32 9.83 14.06
C TYR A 94 11.30 8.30 14.12
N LEU A 95 10.11 7.72 14.32
CA LEU A 95 9.92 6.27 14.36
C LEU A 95 9.03 5.84 13.19
N GLN A 96 9.54 4.99 12.33
CA GLN A 96 8.77 4.36 11.27
C GLN A 96 8.48 2.90 11.64
N VAL A 97 7.20 2.55 11.79
CA VAL A 97 6.73 1.20 12.07
C VAL A 97 6.09 0.63 10.82
N CYS A 98 6.72 -0.38 10.23
CA CYS A 98 6.25 -1.02 9.00
C CYS A 98 5.69 -2.40 9.31
N PHE A 99 4.37 -2.53 9.32
CA PHE A 99 3.71 -3.82 9.39
C PHE A 99 3.85 -4.57 8.05
N THR A 100 3.98 -5.90 8.09
CA THR A 100 3.98 -6.71 6.87
C THR A 100 2.57 -6.95 6.35
N GLY A 101 1.59 -7.00 7.21
CA GLY A 101 0.17 -7.07 6.89
C GLY A 101 -0.40 -5.71 6.43
N PRO A 102 -1.58 -5.74 5.81
CA PRO A 102 -2.41 -6.90 5.50
C PRO A 102 -2.04 -7.62 4.19
N HIS A 103 -0.77 -7.55 3.73
CA HIS A 103 -0.31 -8.32 2.55
C HIS A 103 -0.64 -9.81 2.69
N THR A 104 -0.93 -10.47 1.57
CA THR A 104 -1.17 -11.93 1.56
C THR A 104 0.07 -12.71 2.07
N PRO A 105 -0.11 -13.80 2.83
CA PRO A 105 -1.36 -14.49 3.16
C PRO A 105 -2.23 -13.71 4.15
N PHE A 106 -3.56 -13.84 3.99
CA PHE A 106 -4.51 -13.21 4.92
C PHE A 106 -4.71 -14.12 6.14
N ASP A 107 -3.63 -14.34 6.88
CA ASP A 107 -3.46 -15.37 7.89
C ASP A 107 -3.65 -14.88 9.33
N ALA A 108 -4.57 -13.94 9.54
CA ALA A 108 -4.88 -13.53 10.92
C ALA A 108 -5.11 -14.75 11.84
N PRO A 109 -4.67 -14.71 13.10
CA PRO A 109 -4.94 -15.75 14.07
C PRO A 109 -6.43 -16.05 14.24
N PRO A 110 -6.82 -17.26 14.69
CA PRO A 110 -8.23 -17.66 14.78
C PRO A 110 -9.12 -16.70 15.55
N ASP A 111 -8.61 -16.08 16.62
CA ASP A 111 -9.37 -15.13 17.44
C ASP A 111 -9.81 -13.90 16.64
N PHE A 112 -8.94 -13.39 15.76
CA PHE A 112 -9.26 -12.27 14.88
C PHE A 112 -10.12 -12.72 13.70
N ARG A 113 -9.89 -13.91 13.14
CA ARG A 113 -10.71 -14.45 12.07
C ARG A 113 -12.17 -14.60 12.45
N SER A 114 -12.43 -15.00 13.68
CA SER A 114 -13.80 -15.19 14.19
C SER A 114 -14.62 -13.90 14.29
N LEU A 115 -13.99 -12.73 14.22
CA LEU A 115 -14.66 -11.44 14.28
C LEU A 115 -15.47 -11.10 13.02
N TYR A 116 -15.14 -11.72 11.89
CA TYR A 116 -15.74 -11.38 10.61
C TYR A 116 -16.32 -12.61 9.92
N LYS A 117 -17.64 -12.67 9.83
CA LYS A 117 -18.32 -13.70 9.06
C LYS A 117 -18.43 -13.27 7.59
N PRO A 118 -18.20 -14.16 6.63
CA PRO A 118 -18.26 -13.82 5.22
C PRO A 118 -19.59 -13.20 4.78
N GLU A 119 -20.70 -13.62 5.37
CA GLU A 119 -22.04 -13.09 5.06
C GLU A 119 -22.28 -11.66 5.58
N GLU A 120 -21.50 -11.20 6.55
CA GLU A 120 -21.65 -9.89 7.19
C GLU A 120 -20.73 -8.81 6.56
N VAL A 121 -19.77 -9.20 5.71
CA VAL A 121 -18.87 -8.25 5.05
C VAL A 121 -19.42 -7.79 3.69
N PRO A 122 -19.07 -6.60 3.20
CA PRO A 122 -19.51 -6.12 1.89
C PRO A 122 -19.04 -7.04 0.77
N LEU A 123 -19.84 -7.12 -0.29
CA LEU A 123 -19.43 -7.78 -1.53
C LEU A 123 -18.55 -6.83 -2.34
N PRO A 124 -17.40 -7.29 -2.86
CA PRO A 124 -16.61 -6.53 -3.82
C PRO A 124 -17.35 -6.23 -5.12
N ILE A 125 -16.84 -5.30 -5.91
CA ILE A 125 -17.34 -4.98 -7.25
C ILE A 125 -16.97 -6.13 -8.19
N LEU A 126 -17.85 -7.13 -8.34
CA LEU A 126 -17.57 -8.33 -9.14
C LEU A 126 -17.72 -8.10 -10.65
N ALA A 127 -18.27 -6.97 -11.06
CA ALA A 127 -18.36 -6.61 -12.48
C ALA A 127 -16.94 -6.50 -13.04
N ALA A 128 -16.71 -7.15 -14.19
CA ALA A 128 -15.47 -6.90 -14.92
C ALA A 128 -15.52 -5.49 -15.53
N PRO A 129 -14.38 -4.78 -15.64
CA PRO A 129 -14.36 -3.49 -16.29
C PRO A 129 -14.78 -3.60 -17.76
N ASP A 130 -15.49 -2.58 -18.24
CA ASP A 130 -15.93 -2.52 -19.63
C ASP A 130 -14.75 -2.52 -20.62
N ASN A 131 -14.97 -3.09 -21.81
CA ASN A 131 -14.00 -2.98 -22.89
C ASN A 131 -14.07 -1.59 -23.57
N PRO A 132 -12.92 -1.06 -23.99
CA PRO A 132 -11.59 -1.66 -23.89
C PRO A 132 -10.92 -1.41 -22.54
N VAL A 133 -10.40 -2.47 -21.92
CA VAL A 133 -9.51 -2.34 -20.76
C VAL A 133 -8.09 -1.98 -21.22
N SER A 134 -7.36 -1.29 -20.38
CA SER A 134 -5.93 -1.03 -20.64
C SER A 134 -5.13 -2.34 -20.72
N PRO A 135 -4.00 -2.36 -21.44
CA PRO A 135 -3.13 -3.53 -21.48
C PRO A 135 -2.64 -3.96 -20.10
N GLN A 136 -2.48 -3.01 -19.17
CA GLN A 136 -2.13 -3.25 -17.78
C GLN A 136 -3.24 -4.06 -17.08
N VAL A 137 -4.48 -3.58 -17.13
CA VAL A 137 -5.62 -4.25 -16.51
C VAL A 137 -5.83 -5.63 -17.13
N ALA A 138 -5.78 -5.75 -18.46
CA ALA A 138 -5.89 -7.04 -19.13
C ALA A 138 -4.85 -8.06 -18.67
N GLN A 139 -3.61 -7.62 -18.45
CA GLN A 139 -2.54 -8.47 -17.91
C GLN A 139 -2.81 -8.84 -16.43
N MET A 140 -3.30 -7.91 -15.63
CA MET A 140 -3.63 -8.17 -14.23
C MET A 140 -4.80 -9.14 -14.09
N LEU A 141 -5.85 -9.00 -14.89
CA LEU A 141 -6.97 -9.95 -14.94
C LEU A 141 -6.47 -11.39 -15.24
N LYS A 142 -5.62 -11.54 -16.26
CA LYS A 142 -5.01 -12.83 -16.60
C LYS A 142 -4.17 -13.40 -15.45
N SER A 143 -3.43 -12.57 -14.74
CA SER A 143 -2.57 -13.00 -13.62
C SER A 143 -3.35 -13.29 -12.34
N ALA A 144 -4.46 -12.62 -12.13
CA ALA A 144 -5.31 -12.79 -10.95
C ALA A 144 -5.90 -14.21 -10.87
N ARG A 145 -6.29 -14.80 -12.01
CA ARG A 145 -6.85 -16.16 -12.12
C ARG A 145 -8.09 -16.34 -11.26
N LEU A 146 -8.97 -15.34 -11.24
CA LEU A 146 -10.21 -15.31 -10.44
C LEU A 146 -11.46 -15.72 -11.24
N ASP A 147 -11.31 -16.38 -12.39
CA ASP A 147 -12.43 -16.75 -13.28
C ASP A 147 -13.49 -17.62 -12.57
N GLY A 148 -13.07 -18.46 -11.62
CA GLY A 148 -13.96 -19.30 -10.82
C GLY A 148 -14.39 -18.70 -9.48
N MET A 149 -14.10 -17.42 -9.21
CA MET A 149 -14.47 -16.77 -7.95
C MET A 149 -15.99 -16.58 -7.85
N THR A 150 -16.60 -17.17 -6.82
CA THR A 150 -18.01 -16.96 -6.45
C THR A 150 -18.14 -15.78 -5.49
N GLU A 151 -19.36 -15.32 -5.23
CA GLU A 151 -19.64 -14.31 -4.19
C GLU A 151 -19.18 -14.78 -2.81
N THR A 152 -19.38 -16.06 -2.49
CA THR A 152 -18.89 -16.63 -1.24
C THR A 152 -17.38 -16.54 -1.13
N HIS A 153 -16.65 -16.88 -2.19
CA HIS A 153 -15.19 -16.75 -2.22
C HIS A 153 -14.75 -15.30 -2.03
N ALA A 154 -15.41 -14.36 -2.70
CA ALA A 154 -15.10 -12.93 -2.57
C ALA A 154 -15.31 -12.43 -1.13
N ARG A 155 -16.45 -12.77 -0.50
CA ARG A 155 -16.73 -12.43 0.90
C ARG A 155 -15.76 -13.09 1.87
N MET A 156 -15.38 -14.34 1.66
CA MET A 156 -14.35 -15.01 2.45
C MET A 156 -13.01 -14.25 2.39
N MET A 157 -12.59 -13.86 1.20
CA MET A 157 -11.35 -13.08 1.01
C MET A 157 -11.42 -11.74 1.78
N VAL A 158 -12.52 -11.01 1.68
CA VAL A 158 -12.73 -9.75 2.41
C VAL A 158 -12.73 -9.98 3.92
N SER A 159 -13.41 -11.02 4.42
CA SER A 159 -13.44 -11.32 5.86
C SER A 159 -12.05 -11.64 6.42
N HIS A 160 -11.25 -12.40 5.67
CA HIS A 160 -9.86 -12.71 6.06
C HIS A 160 -8.99 -11.44 6.08
N TYR A 161 -9.17 -10.57 5.10
CA TYR A 161 -8.45 -9.29 5.05
C TYR A 161 -8.84 -8.35 6.19
N TYR A 162 -10.14 -8.23 6.50
CA TYR A 162 -10.60 -7.41 7.63
C TYR A 162 -10.03 -7.90 8.96
N ALA A 163 -9.95 -9.23 9.14
CA ALA A 163 -9.30 -9.81 10.30
C ALA A 163 -7.82 -9.41 10.43
N LYS A 164 -7.09 -9.38 9.30
CA LYS A 164 -5.70 -8.88 9.27
C LYS A 164 -5.61 -7.39 9.60
N VAL A 165 -6.52 -6.57 9.07
CA VAL A 165 -6.57 -5.13 9.38
C VAL A 165 -6.82 -4.92 10.88
N THR A 166 -7.74 -5.68 11.49
CA THR A 166 -8.00 -5.58 12.93
C THR A 166 -6.81 -6.05 13.77
N LEU A 167 -6.06 -7.04 13.31
CA LEU A 167 -4.81 -7.46 13.97
C LEU A 167 -3.76 -6.35 13.93
N ILE A 168 -3.67 -5.61 12.83
CA ILE A 168 -2.76 -4.45 12.71
C ILE A 168 -3.23 -3.32 13.62
N ASP A 169 -4.54 -3.05 13.66
CA ASP A 169 -5.13 -2.03 14.54
C ASP A 169 -4.83 -2.33 16.02
N HIS A 170 -4.91 -3.59 16.44
CA HIS A 170 -4.45 -4.03 17.75
C HIS A 170 -2.96 -3.68 17.97
N GLY A 171 -2.09 -3.94 16.99
CA GLY A 171 -0.68 -3.56 17.04
C GLY A 171 -0.47 -2.04 17.11
N VAL A 172 -1.23 -1.25 16.36
CA VAL A 172 -1.21 0.22 16.44
C VAL A 172 -1.60 0.68 17.85
N GLY A 173 -2.62 0.06 18.46
CA GLY A 173 -2.99 0.30 19.86
C GLY A 173 -1.82 0.13 20.82
N MET A 174 -1.03 -0.96 20.69
CA MET A 174 0.15 -1.18 21.53
C MET A 174 1.19 -0.06 21.43
N VAL A 175 1.38 0.52 20.24
CA VAL A 175 2.30 1.64 20.02
C VAL A 175 1.76 2.92 20.65
N LEU A 176 0.46 3.20 20.48
CA LEU A 176 -0.20 4.36 21.07
C LEU A 176 -0.20 4.29 22.61
N ASP A 177 -0.46 3.11 23.17
CA ASP A 177 -0.39 2.88 24.63
C ASP A 177 1.02 3.15 25.17
N ALA A 178 2.07 2.72 24.45
CA ALA A 178 3.44 3.00 24.87
C ALA A 178 3.78 4.49 24.86
N LEU A 179 3.26 5.27 23.90
CA LEU A 179 3.41 6.73 23.89
C LEU A 179 2.64 7.39 25.05
N ALA A 180 1.43 6.90 25.33
CA ALA A 180 0.59 7.40 26.44
C ALA A 180 1.20 7.08 27.80
N ASP A 181 1.65 5.83 28.03
CA ASP A 181 2.30 5.38 29.26
C ASP A 181 3.56 6.21 29.55
N LYS A 182 4.28 6.59 28.50
CA LYS A 182 5.46 7.46 28.60
C LYS A 182 5.12 8.94 28.79
N GLY A 183 3.87 9.33 28.61
CA GLY A 183 3.39 10.70 28.73
C GLY A 183 3.79 11.62 27.58
N ILE A 184 4.12 11.05 26.40
CA ILE A 184 4.56 11.82 25.21
C ILE A 184 3.58 11.75 24.03
N LEU A 185 2.45 11.09 24.16
CA LEU A 185 1.46 10.98 23.08
C LEU A 185 0.95 12.36 22.64
N ASP A 186 0.79 13.30 23.57
CA ASP A 186 0.33 14.66 23.28
C ASP A 186 1.44 15.58 22.74
N ASP A 187 2.68 15.14 22.73
CA ASP A 187 3.81 15.82 22.10
C ASP A 187 4.25 15.15 20.79
N THR A 188 3.45 14.17 20.30
CA THR A 188 3.84 13.32 19.16
C THR A 188 2.85 13.46 18.02
N TRP A 189 3.34 13.72 16.81
CA TRP A 189 2.62 13.51 15.57
C TRP A 189 2.48 12.00 15.32
N VAL A 190 1.26 11.52 15.11
CA VAL A 190 1.02 10.13 14.67
C VAL A 190 0.40 10.15 13.29
N ILE A 191 1.06 9.52 12.33
CA ILE A 191 0.61 9.41 10.94
C ILE A 191 0.47 7.93 10.61
N TYR A 192 -0.75 7.51 10.27
CA TYR A 192 -1.03 6.16 9.79
C TYR A 192 -1.37 6.20 8.30
N THR A 193 -0.70 5.37 7.52
CA THR A 193 -0.93 5.25 6.08
C THR A 193 -0.52 3.85 5.58
N SER A 194 -0.70 3.61 4.28
CA SER A 194 -0.25 2.40 3.58
C SER A 194 0.54 2.79 2.33
N ASP A 195 1.37 1.87 1.83
CA ASP A 195 2.09 2.03 0.55
C ASP A 195 1.16 1.89 -0.67
N HIS A 196 0.17 1.00 -0.60
CA HIS A 196 -0.88 0.77 -1.60
C HIS A 196 -2.07 0.06 -0.96
N GLY A 197 -3.16 -0.05 -1.68
CA GLY A 197 -4.32 -0.84 -1.29
C GLY A 197 -4.27 -2.28 -1.80
N GLU A 198 -5.43 -2.93 -1.82
CA GLU A 198 -5.64 -4.31 -2.27
C GLU A 198 -6.99 -4.40 -2.99
N MET A 199 -7.02 -5.02 -4.16
CA MET A 199 -8.24 -5.11 -4.98
C MET A 199 -9.32 -6.02 -4.40
N LEU A 200 -8.99 -7.00 -3.59
CA LEU A 200 -9.91 -7.88 -2.86
C LEU A 200 -11.07 -8.47 -3.68
N GLY A 201 -10.88 -8.65 -4.98
CA GLY A 201 -11.92 -9.15 -5.88
C GLY A 201 -12.65 -8.07 -6.68
N ASP A 202 -12.48 -6.80 -6.34
CA ASP A 202 -12.98 -5.70 -7.16
C ASP A 202 -12.47 -5.85 -8.60
N HIS A 203 -13.37 -5.67 -9.57
CA HIS A 203 -13.10 -5.84 -11.00
C HIS A 203 -12.52 -7.22 -11.38
N ARG A 204 -12.78 -8.27 -10.58
CA ARG A 204 -12.13 -9.59 -10.74
C ARG A 204 -10.60 -9.54 -10.58
N LEU A 205 -10.10 -8.59 -9.80
CA LEU A 205 -8.69 -8.39 -9.54
C LEU A 205 -8.33 -8.71 -8.08
N LYS A 206 -7.07 -8.98 -7.83
CA LYS A 206 -6.43 -9.08 -6.52
C LYS A 206 -5.08 -8.41 -6.56
N GLN A 207 -4.55 -8.08 -5.40
CA GLN A 207 -3.30 -7.34 -5.23
C GLN A 207 -3.41 -5.90 -5.79
N LYS A 208 -2.33 -5.38 -6.32
CA LYS A 208 -2.12 -4.02 -6.78
C LYS A 208 -1.60 -4.03 -8.22
N LYS A 209 -0.95 -2.99 -8.66
CA LYS A 209 -0.42 -2.73 -10.01
C LYS A 209 -1.48 -2.27 -11.01
N VAL A 210 -2.58 -1.74 -10.51
CA VAL A 210 -3.62 -1.01 -11.24
C VAL A 210 -3.91 0.29 -10.48
N PHE A 211 -4.67 1.21 -11.10
CA PHE A 211 -5.01 2.49 -10.46
C PHE A 211 -6.47 2.61 -10.02
N TYR A 212 -7.20 1.50 -9.97
CA TYR A 212 -8.53 1.48 -9.36
C TYR A 212 -8.47 1.88 -7.88
N GLU A 213 -9.55 2.45 -7.36
CA GLU A 213 -9.60 2.95 -5.98
C GLU A 213 -9.17 1.89 -4.95
N GLY A 214 -9.52 0.61 -5.16
CA GLY A 214 -9.11 -0.47 -4.28
C GLY A 214 -7.59 -0.59 -4.11
N ALA A 215 -6.81 -0.25 -5.13
CA ALA A 215 -5.35 -0.29 -5.09
C ALA A 215 -4.70 1.07 -4.84
N ALA A 216 -5.27 2.17 -5.37
CA ALA A 216 -4.64 3.48 -5.38
C ALA A 216 -5.07 4.38 -4.23
N ARG A 217 -6.30 4.22 -3.72
CA ARG A 217 -6.81 5.02 -2.60
C ARG A 217 -6.47 4.37 -1.28
N ILE A 218 -5.49 4.94 -0.59
CA ILE A 218 -4.98 4.47 0.68
C ILE A 218 -5.50 5.31 1.86
N PRO A 219 -5.54 4.78 3.09
CA PRO A 219 -5.85 5.58 4.26
C PRO A 219 -4.74 6.59 4.55
N LEU A 220 -5.14 7.76 5.04
CA LEU A 220 -4.26 8.71 5.70
C LEU A 220 -4.97 9.22 6.95
N ILE A 221 -4.44 8.89 8.12
CA ILE A 221 -4.97 9.31 9.41
C ILE A 221 -3.86 10.09 10.13
N VAL A 222 -4.16 11.31 10.54
CA VAL A 222 -3.20 12.20 11.17
C VAL A 222 -3.72 12.64 12.53
N ARG A 223 -2.96 12.36 13.58
CA ARG A 223 -3.15 12.90 14.93
C ARG A 223 -2.05 13.91 15.23
N PRO A 224 -2.37 15.19 15.36
CA PRO A 224 -1.40 16.20 15.76
C PRO A 224 -1.06 16.12 17.27
N PRO A 225 0.05 16.72 17.72
CA PRO A 225 0.29 16.98 19.12
C PRO A 225 -0.90 17.69 19.79
N GLY A 226 -1.19 17.35 21.04
CA GLY A 226 -2.38 17.83 21.76
C GLY A 226 -3.70 17.19 21.30
N GLY A 227 -3.68 16.38 20.25
CA GLY A 227 -4.87 15.81 19.66
C GLY A 227 -5.73 16.86 18.92
N THR A 228 -6.85 16.41 18.37
CA THR A 228 -7.84 17.28 17.71
C THR A 228 -9.20 16.60 17.72
N SER A 229 -10.27 17.38 17.50
CA SER A 229 -11.58 16.78 17.18
C SER A 229 -11.50 16.04 15.83
N ALA A 230 -12.06 14.83 15.79
CA ALA A 230 -12.07 14.02 14.58
C ALA A 230 -12.80 14.75 13.45
N ARG A 231 -12.15 14.88 12.31
CA ARG A 231 -12.72 15.44 11.09
C ARG A 231 -12.28 14.63 9.87
N ARG A 232 -13.00 14.76 8.78
CA ARG A 232 -12.60 14.22 7.47
C ARG A 232 -12.42 15.36 6.49
N THR A 233 -11.35 15.28 5.70
CA THR A 233 -11.09 16.21 4.59
C THR A 233 -11.27 15.51 3.25
N LYS A 234 -11.55 16.28 2.21
CA LYS A 234 -11.57 15.83 0.82
C LYS A 234 -10.31 16.23 0.06
N GLN A 235 -9.37 16.87 0.75
CA GLN A 235 -8.12 17.33 0.15
C GLN A 235 -7.39 16.17 -0.54
N LEU A 236 -7.02 16.37 -1.79
CA LEU A 236 -6.19 15.43 -2.53
C LEU A 236 -4.78 15.42 -1.95
N THR A 237 -4.33 14.25 -1.51
CA THR A 237 -3.02 14.02 -0.90
C THR A 237 -2.35 12.78 -1.49
N ASP A 238 -1.04 12.78 -1.60
CA ASP A 238 -0.25 11.63 -1.99
C ASP A 238 0.97 11.44 -1.06
N HIS A 239 1.77 10.39 -1.28
CA HIS A 239 2.90 10.04 -0.40
C HIS A 239 3.96 11.13 -0.28
N VAL A 240 4.18 11.95 -1.33
CA VAL A 240 5.18 13.01 -1.26
C VAL A 240 4.75 14.15 -0.35
N ASP A 241 3.44 14.31 -0.12
CA ASP A 241 2.89 15.28 0.85
C ASP A 241 3.16 14.84 2.29
N ILE A 242 3.18 13.54 2.56
CA ILE A 242 3.56 13.01 3.87
C ILE A 242 5.03 13.37 4.16
N CYS A 243 5.91 13.21 3.19
CA CYS A 243 7.32 13.59 3.35
C CYS A 243 7.47 15.10 3.61
N ALA A 244 6.78 15.94 2.85
CA ALA A 244 6.77 17.39 3.06
C ALA A 244 6.23 17.76 4.46
N SER A 245 5.17 17.09 4.91
CA SER A 245 4.57 17.32 6.23
C SER A 245 5.47 16.89 7.38
N LEU A 246 6.17 15.75 7.24
CA LEU A 246 7.13 15.29 8.25
C LEU A 246 8.32 16.25 8.37
N THR A 247 8.84 16.78 7.26
CA THR A 247 9.95 17.75 7.30
C THR A 247 9.52 19.10 7.87
N GLU A 248 8.29 19.54 7.59
CA GLU A 248 7.70 20.73 8.19
C GLU A 248 7.52 20.56 9.71
N ALA A 249 6.90 19.46 10.13
CA ALA A 249 6.70 19.13 11.55
C ALA A 249 8.03 19.04 12.33
N ALA A 250 9.10 18.58 11.66
CA ALA A 250 10.45 18.50 12.25
C ALA A 250 11.24 19.82 12.20
N GLY A 251 10.71 20.88 11.56
CA GLY A 251 11.45 22.12 11.32
C GLY A 251 12.69 21.95 10.43
N ALA A 252 12.73 20.91 9.61
CA ALA A 252 13.90 20.55 8.80
C ALA A 252 13.98 21.31 7.45
N GLY A 253 12.94 22.07 7.12
CA GLY A 253 12.84 22.79 5.84
C GLY A 253 12.45 21.90 4.66
N ALA A 254 12.28 22.50 3.48
CA ALA A 254 11.83 21.80 2.30
C ALA A 254 12.86 20.78 1.78
N VAL A 255 12.36 19.62 1.33
CA VAL A 255 13.20 18.59 0.69
C VAL A 255 13.35 18.94 -0.80
N GLY A 256 14.42 19.62 -1.16
CA GLY A 256 14.82 19.86 -2.55
C GLY A 256 13.67 20.28 -3.49
N GLU A 257 13.66 19.77 -4.71
CA GLU A 257 12.60 20.00 -5.71
C GLU A 257 11.42 19.02 -5.54
N SER A 258 10.90 18.88 -4.31
CA SER A 258 9.75 18.01 -4.07
C SER A 258 8.45 18.64 -4.59
N MET A 259 7.58 17.84 -5.21
CA MET A 259 6.21 18.23 -5.55
C MET A 259 5.26 18.14 -4.35
N GLY A 260 5.73 17.62 -3.21
CA GLY A 260 4.93 17.45 -2.01
C GLY A 260 4.54 18.79 -1.38
N ARG A 261 3.30 18.86 -0.91
CA ARG A 261 2.78 19.97 -0.13
C ARG A 261 2.51 19.51 1.29
N SER A 262 3.01 20.25 2.26
CA SER A 262 2.70 19.97 3.65
C SER A 262 1.22 20.16 3.93
N PHE A 263 0.62 19.19 4.60
CA PHE A 263 -0.72 19.30 5.20
C PHE A 263 -0.65 19.63 6.70
N VAL A 264 0.52 20.07 7.18
CA VAL A 264 0.70 20.53 8.56
C VAL A 264 1.36 21.91 8.60
N THR A 265 1.06 22.69 9.63
CA THR A 265 1.71 23.96 9.95
C THR A 265 1.80 24.10 11.47
N GLY A 266 3.01 24.23 12.01
CA GLY A 266 3.23 24.18 13.46
C GLY A 266 2.74 22.86 14.05
N THR A 267 1.71 22.93 14.91
CA THR A 267 1.07 21.76 15.53
C THR A 267 -0.33 21.46 14.96
N GLU A 268 -0.71 22.09 13.85
CA GLU A 268 -2.05 21.97 13.28
C GLU A 268 -2.04 21.22 11.93
N VAL A 269 -3.11 20.47 11.67
CA VAL A 269 -3.39 19.93 10.33
C VAL A 269 -4.11 21.01 9.53
N VAL A 270 -3.55 21.37 8.38
CA VAL A 270 -4.14 22.35 7.46
C VAL A 270 -5.07 21.63 6.48
N ASP A 271 -6.30 22.10 6.39
CA ASP A 271 -7.28 21.69 5.38
C ASP A 271 -7.45 22.86 4.42
N ASP A 272 -6.59 22.90 3.41
CA ASP A 272 -6.53 24.01 2.45
C ASP A 272 -7.04 23.55 1.08
N ASP A 273 -8.22 24.04 0.69
CA ASP A 273 -8.81 23.81 -0.63
C ASP A 273 -7.96 24.40 -1.78
N SER A 274 -6.97 25.27 -1.48
CA SER A 274 -5.96 25.70 -2.45
C SER A 274 -4.91 24.63 -2.74
N GLY A 275 -5.12 23.41 -2.27
CA GLY A 275 -4.29 22.24 -2.35
C GLY A 275 -3.85 21.84 -3.76
N LYS A 276 -3.27 20.67 -3.89
CA LYS A 276 -2.92 20.11 -5.19
C LYS A 276 -4.17 19.98 -6.06
N ARG A 277 -4.11 20.49 -7.30
CA ARG A 277 -5.14 20.22 -8.28
C ARG A 277 -5.13 18.76 -8.73
N TYR A 278 -3.96 18.13 -8.71
CA TYR A 278 -3.77 16.74 -9.10
C TYR A 278 -2.96 15.98 -8.05
N VAL A 279 -3.27 14.69 -7.90
CA VAL A 279 -2.41 13.68 -7.26
C VAL A 279 -1.97 12.66 -8.29
N TRP A 280 -0.83 12.01 -8.05
CA TRP A 280 -0.20 11.13 -9.02
C TRP A 280 0.14 9.77 -8.41
N SER A 281 0.17 8.77 -9.28
CA SER A 281 0.70 7.46 -8.96
C SER A 281 1.36 6.85 -10.19
N GLU A 282 2.39 6.04 -9.98
CA GLU A 282 3.10 5.35 -11.04
C GLU A 282 3.24 3.86 -10.73
N VAL A 283 3.14 3.03 -11.75
CA VAL A 283 3.42 1.60 -11.65
C VAL A 283 4.60 1.26 -12.54
N GLU A 284 5.73 0.90 -11.90
CA GLU A 284 6.93 0.37 -12.53
C GLU A 284 7.45 1.20 -13.72
N SER A 285 7.19 2.50 -13.75
CA SER A 285 7.51 3.42 -14.85
C SER A 285 6.85 3.11 -16.19
N TYR A 286 5.82 2.25 -16.22
CA TYR A 286 5.09 1.92 -17.45
C TYR A 286 3.80 2.68 -17.59
N TYR A 287 3.11 2.89 -16.49
CA TYR A 287 1.84 3.59 -16.44
C TYR A 287 1.90 4.65 -15.36
N SER A 288 1.39 5.82 -15.70
CA SER A 288 1.23 6.93 -14.78
C SER A 288 -0.24 7.30 -14.71
N MET A 289 -0.72 7.56 -13.52
CA MET A 289 -2.07 8.02 -13.25
C MET A 289 -2.00 9.42 -12.68
N ALA A 290 -2.92 10.28 -13.11
CA ALA A 290 -3.25 11.54 -12.47
C ALA A 290 -4.74 11.57 -12.13
N ARG A 291 -5.08 12.19 -11.00
CA ARG A 291 -6.44 12.38 -10.54
C ARG A 291 -6.64 13.81 -10.06
N ASP A 292 -7.76 14.41 -10.45
CA ASP A 292 -8.34 15.60 -9.81
C ASP A 292 -9.59 15.22 -8.98
N ASP A 293 -10.36 16.20 -8.55
CA ASP A 293 -11.55 15.96 -7.71
C ASP A 293 -12.62 15.13 -8.42
N ARG A 294 -12.67 15.14 -9.74
CA ARG A 294 -13.70 14.49 -10.53
C ARG A 294 -13.19 13.37 -11.41
N TYR A 295 -12.07 13.58 -12.10
CA TYR A 295 -11.59 12.65 -13.10
C TYR A 295 -10.30 11.97 -12.69
N LYS A 296 -10.15 10.72 -13.12
CA LYS A 296 -8.92 9.96 -13.00
C LYS A 296 -8.50 9.45 -14.37
N MET A 297 -7.29 9.77 -14.80
CA MET A 297 -6.75 9.38 -16.10
C MET A 297 -5.44 8.61 -15.96
N THR A 298 -5.32 7.51 -16.69
CA THR A 298 -4.09 6.71 -16.81
C THR A 298 -3.53 6.86 -18.20
N VAL A 299 -2.21 7.03 -18.27
CA VAL A 299 -1.44 7.05 -19.53
C VAL A 299 -0.38 5.95 -19.54
N ASP A 300 -0.09 5.43 -20.73
CA ASP A 300 1.17 4.74 -20.97
C ASP A 300 2.32 5.74 -20.84
N SER A 301 3.25 5.49 -19.91
CA SER A 301 4.30 6.47 -19.55
C SER A 301 5.27 6.76 -20.68
N ALA A 302 5.51 5.77 -21.57
CA ALA A 302 6.45 5.91 -22.66
C ALA A 302 5.88 6.72 -23.84
N SER A 303 4.65 6.43 -24.24
CA SER A 303 3.97 7.07 -25.37
C SER A 303 3.14 8.28 -24.98
N ARG A 304 2.87 8.47 -23.70
CA ARG A 304 1.88 9.41 -23.16
C ARG A 304 0.47 9.23 -23.72
N ARG A 305 0.19 8.05 -24.25
CA ARG A 305 -1.13 7.74 -24.76
C ARG A 305 -2.09 7.46 -23.62
N PRO A 306 -3.24 8.15 -23.54
CA PRO A 306 -4.30 7.83 -22.60
C PRO A 306 -4.81 6.40 -22.82
N VAL A 307 -4.97 5.64 -21.74
CA VAL A 307 -5.44 4.25 -21.77
C VAL A 307 -6.69 4.04 -20.93
N GLU A 308 -6.91 4.89 -19.92
CA GLU A 308 -8.11 4.87 -19.08
C GLU A 308 -8.49 6.30 -18.69
N LEU A 309 -9.80 6.55 -18.59
CA LEU A 309 -10.38 7.77 -18.04
C LEU A 309 -11.69 7.41 -17.34
N TYR A 310 -11.83 7.79 -16.08
CA TYR A 310 -13.03 7.57 -15.28
C TYR A 310 -13.55 8.89 -14.71
N ASP A 311 -14.88 9.05 -14.65
CA ASP A 311 -15.57 10.12 -13.94
C ASP A 311 -15.91 9.65 -12.54
N MET A 312 -15.11 10.00 -11.56
CA MET A 312 -15.20 9.50 -10.19
C MET A 312 -16.43 9.97 -9.43
N LEU A 313 -17.18 10.98 -9.97
CA LEU A 313 -18.44 11.41 -9.38
C LEU A 313 -19.63 10.61 -9.92
N GLU A 314 -19.67 10.35 -11.24
CA GLU A 314 -20.76 9.63 -11.90
C GLU A 314 -20.56 8.12 -11.86
N ASP A 315 -19.30 7.67 -11.88
CA ASP A 315 -18.89 6.26 -11.85
C ASP A 315 -17.81 6.02 -10.79
N PRO A 316 -18.14 6.12 -9.49
CA PRO A 316 -17.17 5.87 -8.43
C PRO A 316 -16.69 4.41 -8.37
N CYS A 317 -17.36 3.51 -9.08
CA CYS A 317 -16.99 2.11 -9.23
C CYS A 317 -16.06 1.85 -10.41
N GLU A 318 -15.75 2.86 -11.23
CA GLU A 318 -14.78 2.76 -12.34
C GLU A 318 -15.10 1.65 -13.35
N LEU A 319 -16.36 1.49 -13.68
CA LEU A 319 -16.84 0.47 -14.62
C LEU A 319 -16.80 0.93 -16.08
N ALA A 320 -17.00 2.23 -16.33
CA ALA A 320 -17.09 2.83 -17.65
C ALA A 320 -15.80 3.57 -18.04
N ASN A 321 -14.96 2.97 -18.87
CA ASN A 321 -13.76 3.63 -19.39
C ASN A 321 -14.11 4.64 -20.51
N LEU A 322 -14.06 5.93 -20.19
CA LEU A 322 -14.43 7.05 -21.07
C LEU A 322 -13.29 7.49 -22.01
N VAL A 323 -12.15 6.83 -21.99
CA VAL A 323 -10.95 7.28 -22.70
C VAL A 323 -11.13 7.44 -24.22
N PHE A 324 -12.04 6.69 -24.84
CA PHE A 324 -12.32 6.79 -26.26
C PHE A 324 -13.60 7.56 -26.60
N GLU A 325 -14.34 8.00 -25.58
CA GLU A 325 -15.57 8.76 -25.76
C GLU A 325 -15.26 10.18 -26.25
N SER A 326 -15.88 10.56 -27.38
CA SER A 326 -15.62 11.87 -28.02
C SER A 326 -16.01 13.06 -27.13
N GLY A 327 -17.05 12.91 -26.30
CA GLY A 327 -17.50 13.93 -25.35
C GLY A 327 -16.49 14.26 -24.27
N HIS A 328 -15.49 13.42 -24.03
CA HIS A 328 -14.47 13.60 -22.98
C HIS A 328 -13.11 14.03 -23.54
N ARG A 329 -13.04 14.42 -24.82
CA ARG A 329 -11.79 14.88 -25.44
C ARG A 329 -11.14 16.04 -24.69
N THR A 330 -11.93 17.07 -24.35
CA THR A 330 -11.43 18.24 -23.62
C THR A 330 -10.84 17.87 -22.25
N VAL A 331 -11.43 16.89 -21.56
CA VAL A 331 -10.89 16.40 -20.28
C VAL A 331 -9.54 15.70 -20.49
N ARG A 332 -9.44 14.83 -21.50
CA ARG A 332 -8.16 14.17 -21.84
C ARG A 332 -7.07 15.18 -22.16
N ASP A 333 -7.38 16.15 -23.04
CA ASP A 333 -6.43 17.16 -23.49
C ASP A 333 -5.93 17.98 -22.28
N ARG A 334 -6.85 18.40 -21.41
CA ARG A 334 -6.50 19.10 -20.15
C ARG A 334 -5.54 18.31 -19.27
N PHE A 335 -5.79 17.03 -19.03
CA PHE A 335 -4.88 16.19 -18.24
C PHE A 335 -3.50 16.06 -18.88
N LEU A 336 -3.44 15.87 -20.20
CA LEU A 336 -2.18 15.80 -20.95
C LEU A 336 -1.39 17.10 -20.89
N GLU A 337 -2.06 18.24 -20.89
CA GLU A 337 -1.43 19.55 -20.87
C GLU A 337 -1.03 20.04 -19.47
N GLU A 338 -1.83 19.70 -18.43
CA GLU A 338 -1.65 20.27 -17.10
C GLU A 338 -1.08 19.25 -16.08
N ALA A 339 -1.55 18.00 -16.08
CA ALA A 339 -1.21 17.05 -15.04
C ALA A 339 0.09 16.28 -15.34
N PHE A 340 0.20 15.69 -16.52
CA PHE A 340 1.32 14.81 -16.86
C PHE A 340 2.66 15.48 -17.15
N PRO A 341 2.74 16.76 -17.57
CA PRO A 341 4.04 17.45 -17.66
C PRO A 341 4.78 17.55 -16.33
N ALA A 342 4.04 17.66 -15.22
CA ALA A 342 4.63 17.75 -13.87
C ALA A 342 5.41 16.48 -13.46
N LEU A 343 5.05 15.30 -13.98
CA LEU A 343 5.73 14.05 -13.66
C LEU A 343 7.11 13.91 -14.29
N GLY A 344 7.46 14.75 -15.25
CA GLY A 344 8.71 14.64 -15.98
C GLY A 344 8.85 13.27 -16.68
N PHE A 345 9.13 13.26 -17.96
CA PHE A 345 9.43 12.02 -18.67
C PHE A 345 10.95 11.78 -18.66
N ASP A 346 11.40 10.74 -17.95
CA ASP A 346 12.80 10.35 -17.95
C ASP A 346 13.01 9.15 -18.89
N ALA A 347 13.30 9.46 -20.16
CA ALA A 347 13.63 8.46 -21.18
C ALA A 347 14.82 7.56 -20.74
N ALA A 348 15.75 8.08 -19.97
CA ALA A 348 16.90 7.32 -19.48
C ALA A 348 16.49 6.30 -18.41
N LYS A 349 15.54 6.63 -17.55
CA LYS A 349 14.97 5.66 -16.59
C LYS A 349 14.24 4.55 -17.30
N LEU A 350 13.43 4.87 -18.31
CA LEU A 350 12.73 3.87 -19.12
C LEU A 350 13.72 2.94 -19.83
N ASP A 351 14.78 3.48 -20.45
CA ASP A 351 15.80 2.68 -21.10
C ASP A 351 16.63 1.84 -20.12
N ALA A 352 16.96 2.38 -18.95
CA ALA A 352 17.62 1.62 -17.90
C ALA A 352 16.74 0.45 -17.44
N PHE A 353 15.45 0.69 -17.32
CA PHE A 353 14.49 -0.33 -16.94
C PHE A 353 14.36 -1.41 -18.05
N LYS A 354 14.20 -1.03 -19.32
CA LYS A 354 14.22 -1.96 -20.47
C LYS A 354 15.48 -2.82 -20.47
N ARG A 355 16.66 -2.24 -20.20
CA ARG A 355 17.93 -2.99 -20.09
C ARG A 355 17.93 -3.99 -18.91
N ARG A 356 17.34 -3.63 -17.76
CA ARG A 356 17.23 -4.55 -16.59
C ARG A 356 16.30 -5.71 -16.89
N LEU A 357 15.19 -5.47 -17.59
CA LEU A 357 14.28 -6.49 -18.05
C LEU A 357 14.96 -7.47 -19.02
N ALA A 358 15.67 -6.95 -20.01
CA ALA A 358 16.39 -7.75 -21.00
C ALA A 358 17.45 -8.68 -20.35
N ARG A 359 18.02 -8.26 -19.22
CA ARG A 359 18.99 -9.04 -18.44
C ARG A 359 18.35 -10.08 -17.50
N GLY A 360 17.03 -10.25 -17.52
CA GLY A 360 16.33 -11.20 -16.67
C GLY A 360 16.38 -10.88 -15.15
N GLN A 361 16.73 -9.64 -14.81
CA GLN A 361 16.86 -9.18 -13.42
C GLN A 361 15.50 -8.98 -12.73
N TYR A 362 14.40 -9.09 -13.47
CA TYR A 362 13.04 -9.17 -12.93
C TYR A 362 12.50 -10.59 -13.13
N ARG A 363 12.11 -11.23 -12.05
CA ARG A 363 11.48 -12.58 -12.08
C ARG A 363 10.01 -12.54 -12.47
N ASP A 364 9.46 -11.37 -12.77
CA ASP A 364 8.04 -11.19 -13.03
C ASP A 364 7.71 -11.51 -14.50
N THR A 365 6.71 -12.35 -14.70
CA THR A 365 6.15 -12.70 -16.02
C THR A 365 5.61 -11.46 -16.76
N PHE A 366 5.08 -10.48 -16.03
CA PHE A 366 4.60 -9.20 -16.54
C PHE A 366 5.72 -8.44 -17.30
N ALA A 367 6.89 -8.38 -16.72
CA ALA A 367 8.05 -7.72 -17.32
C ALA A 367 8.51 -8.37 -18.62
N ARG A 368 8.34 -9.70 -18.77
CA ARG A 368 8.74 -10.43 -20.00
C ARG A 368 7.75 -10.24 -21.14
N ASP A 369 6.46 -10.18 -20.86
CA ASP A 369 5.43 -9.98 -21.88
C ASP A 369 5.46 -8.55 -22.43
N LEU A 370 5.89 -7.59 -21.61
CA LEU A 370 6.06 -6.21 -22.05
C LEU A 370 7.25 -6.05 -23.00
N LEU A 371 8.38 -6.74 -22.76
CA LEU A 371 9.51 -6.75 -23.69
C LEU A 371 9.13 -7.23 -25.10
N ARG A 372 8.19 -8.18 -25.20
CA ARG A 372 7.70 -8.69 -26.49
C ARG A 372 6.87 -7.68 -27.27
N ARG A 373 6.35 -6.64 -26.61
CA ARG A 373 5.53 -5.59 -27.24
C ARG A 373 6.35 -4.38 -27.66
N PHE A 374 7.57 -4.22 -27.13
CA PHE A 374 8.47 -3.12 -27.50
C PHE A 374 9.59 -3.54 -28.48
N ASN A 375 9.69 -4.83 -28.83
CA ASN A 375 10.45 -5.37 -29.96
C ASN A 375 9.52 -5.67 -31.12
#